data_ee146cd510cd2096c5ca9d269d9b490d
#
_entry.id   ee146cd510cd2096c5ca9d269d9b490d
#
_cell.length_a   1.000
_cell.length_b   1.000
_cell.length_c   1.000
_cell.angle_alpha   90.00
_cell.angle_beta   90.00
_cell.angle_gamma   90.00
#
_symmetry.space_group_name_H-M   'P 1'
#
loop_
_entity.id
_entity.type
_entity.pdbx_description
1 polymer ?
#
loop_
_entity_poly.entity_id
_entity_poly.type
_entity_poly.pdbx_seq_one_letter_code
_entity_poly.pdbx_strand_id
1 'polypeptide(L)'
;HCVDTGELICSTLRIDNHPTVGFKYDNRGKLKYKDFSGFLWGDCFDIAAYVISGTYNKIINVENKRDFIAVLKHIALTFSDIIYGTAVDPNLAGHLAEGRIRIQKSKPIIEFVNREWNTDDITYWGNIGVDINWLNTHFIYAVDQYYINRRINPQPKYYYDSDDPCYAYVLGRDSNGIHNIKLYFPKRDKKDTRFITNCNHLEGIYNLERDDYDYIIITKSTKDRVSLDKQLWMMRFLYGGTFPYNIGVINIPAENYRLSTAEYYWLYDKLKEKNPYNIVSLMDNDKTGFSEACNLRKQYRIPAVLIPKNYGCKDFSELRAKYGSKECTKFIVETIKYIKNYVKRIESIRDKKENNSSPF
;
A
#
# COMPACT_ATOMS: atom_id res chain seq x y z
N HIS A 1 11.70 -1.37 -29.74
CA HIS A 1 11.97 0.02 -29.33
C HIS A 1 11.96 0.15 -27.79
N CYS A 2 10.85 -0.18 -27.09
CA CYS A 2 10.79 -0.06 -25.62
C CYS A 2 11.77 -0.98 -24.86
N VAL A 3 12.19 -2.09 -25.48
CA VAL A 3 13.22 -3.00 -24.90
C VAL A 3 14.60 -2.37 -24.97
N ASP A 4 14.89 -1.68 -26.07
CA ASP A 4 16.22 -1.10 -26.34
C ASP A 4 16.41 0.23 -25.60
N THR A 5 15.34 1.02 -25.44
CA THR A 5 15.39 2.32 -24.76
C THR A 5 15.17 2.24 -23.26
N GLY A 6 14.62 1.12 -22.76
CA GLY A 6 14.19 0.99 -21.35
C GLY A 6 13.02 1.89 -20.98
N GLU A 7 12.34 2.50 -21.95
CA GLU A 7 11.17 3.34 -21.70
C GLU A 7 9.99 2.52 -21.20
N LEU A 8 9.25 3.09 -20.25
CA LEU A 8 8.01 2.52 -19.78
C LEU A 8 6.86 2.91 -20.71
N ILE A 9 5.94 1.98 -20.93
CA ILE A 9 4.71 2.22 -21.68
C ILE A 9 3.48 2.03 -20.79
N CYS A 10 2.33 2.53 -21.22
CA CYS A 10 1.05 2.22 -20.60
C CYS A 10 0.69 0.75 -20.81
N SER A 11 0.10 0.11 -19.79
CA SER A 11 -0.32 -1.28 -19.91
C SER A 11 -1.40 -1.45 -20.96
N THR A 12 -1.23 -2.41 -21.88
CA THR A 12 -2.26 -2.81 -22.83
C THR A 12 -3.24 -3.82 -22.26
N LEU A 13 -2.94 -4.37 -21.07
CA LEU A 13 -3.73 -5.41 -20.42
C LEU A 13 -4.76 -4.86 -19.42
N ARG A 14 -4.74 -3.55 -19.17
CA ARG A 14 -5.67 -2.83 -18.29
C ARG A 14 -5.80 -1.37 -18.72
N ILE A 15 -6.79 -0.66 -18.20
CA ILE A 15 -6.86 0.80 -18.34
C ILE A 15 -5.69 1.39 -17.58
N ASP A 16 -4.80 2.09 -18.26
CA ASP A 16 -3.60 2.69 -17.72
C ASP A 16 -3.39 4.08 -18.29
N ASN A 17 -3.32 5.07 -17.41
CA ASN A 17 -3.12 6.48 -17.78
C ASN A 17 -1.67 6.94 -17.58
N HIS A 18 -0.81 6.06 -17.05
CA HIS A 18 0.60 6.36 -16.77
C HIS A 18 1.49 5.21 -17.22
N PRO A 19 2.65 5.48 -17.84
CA PRO A 19 3.61 4.44 -18.22
C PRO A 19 4.11 3.66 -17.00
N THR A 20 3.72 2.39 -16.91
CA THR A 20 4.07 1.51 -15.79
C THR A 20 4.62 0.17 -16.22
N VAL A 21 4.65 -0.09 -17.52
CA VAL A 21 5.09 -1.37 -18.07
C VAL A 21 6.47 -1.25 -18.69
N GLY A 22 7.37 -2.14 -18.28
CA GLY A 22 8.69 -2.29 -18.86
C GLY A 22 8.94 -3.68 -19.42
N PHE A 23 9.88 -3.75 -20.35
CA PHE A 23 10.37 -5.00 -20.92
C PHE A 23 11.87 -5.11 -20.66
N LYS A 24 12.34 -6.32 -20.36
CA LYS A 24 13.76 -6.59 -20.15
C LYS A 24 14.08 -8.04 -20.50
N TYR A 25 15.23 -8.27 -21.09
CA TYR A 25 15.78 -9.61 -21.20
C TYR A 25 16.33 -10.10 -19.84
N ASP A 26 16.00 -11.34 -19.49
CA ASP A 26 16.61 -12.00 -18.34
C ASP A 26 18.04 -12.50 -18.68
N ASN A 27 18.74 -13.06 -17.67
CA ASN A 27 20.11 -13.56 -17.83
C ASN A 27 20.23 -14.75 -18.82
N ARG A 28 19.07 -15.30 -19.26
CA ARG A 28 19.00 -16.40 -20.25
C ARG A 28 18.56 -15.90 -21.63
N GLY A 29 18.50 -14.57 -21.82
CA GLY A 29 18.05 -13.94 -23.06
C GLY A 29 16.55 -14.04 -23.33
N LYS A 30 15.72 -14.36 -22.31
CA LYS A 30 14.27 -14.38 -22.46
C LYS A 30 13.69 -13.00 -22.16
N LEU A 31 12.83 -12.53 -23.03
CA LEU A 31 12.11 -11.28 -22.84
C LEU A 31 11.08 -11.44 -21.71
N LYS A 32 11.14 -10.55 -20.74
CA LYS A 32 10.21 -10.45 -19.61
C LYS A 32 9.43 -9.15 -19.65
N TYR A 33 8.16 -9.25 -19.35
CA TYR A 33 7.24 -8.15 -19.12
C TYR A 33 7.11 -7.89 -17.62
N LYS A 34 7.10 -6.63 -17.22
CA LYS A 34 6.85 -6.24 -15.84
C LYS A 34 5.94 -5.01 -15.78
N ASP A 35 4.79 -5.18 -15.16
CA ASP A 35 3.91 -4.06 -14.78
C ASP A 35 4.27 -3.62 -13.35
N PHE A 36 4.88 -2.43 -13.21
CA PHE A 36 5.32 -1.89 -11.93
C PHE A 36 4.17 -1.41 -11.03
N SER A 37 2.96 -1.26 -11.57
CA SER A 37 1.77 -0.91 -10.79
C SER A 37 0.90 -2.11 -10.44
N GLY A 38 1.30 -3.32 -10.85
CA GLY A 38 0.49 -4.51 -10.70
C GLY A 38 1.31 -5.77 -10.44
N PHE A 39 0.59 -6.88 -10.28
CA PHE A 39 1.16 -8.18 -9.93
C PHE A 39 1.58 -9.01 -11.15
N LEU A 40 1.48 -8.44 -12.36
CA LEU A 40 1.82 -9.17 -13.58
C LEU A 40 3.28 -8.93 -13.94
N TRP A 41 4.05 -9.99 -13.88
CA TRP A 41 5.37 -10.08 -14.48
C TRP A 41 5.55 -11.51 -15.00
N GLY A 42 6.30 -11.66 -16.08
CA GLY A 42 6.52 -12.98 -16.64
C GLY A 42 7.02 -12.91 -18.08
N ASP A 43 7.01 -14.03 -18.75
CA ASP A 43 7.28 -14.11 -20.19
C ASP A 43 5.98 -14.10 -21.00
N CYS A 44 6.08 -14.33 -22.31
CA CYS A 44 4.93 -14.32 -23.19
C CYS A 44 3.87 -15.39 -22.84
N PHE A 45 4.28 -16.51 -22.24
CA PHE A 45 3.34 -17.57 -21.82
C PHE A 45 2.57 -17.14 -20.58
N ASP A 46 3.23 -16.48 -19.62
CA ASP A 46 2.57 -15.93 -18.43
C ASP A 46 1.55 -14.86 -18.81
N ILE A 47 1.91 -13.97 -19.76
CA ILE A 47 0.99 -12.96 -20.27
C ILE A 47 -0.20 -13.58 -20.99
N ALA A 48 0.04 -14.56 -21.86
CA ALA A 48 -1.02 -15.24 -22.59
C ALA A 48 -1.96 -15.99 -21.62
N ALA A 49 -1.41 -16.68 -20.61
CA ALA A 49 -2.20 -17.31 -19.56
C ALA A 49 -3.06 -16.30 -18.81
N TYR A 50 -2.53 -15.14 -18.51
CA TYR A 50 -3.28 -14.06 -17.88
C TYR A 50 -4.44 -13.55 -18.76
N VAL A 51 -4.19 -13.32 -20.05
CA VAL A 51 -5.23 -12.92 -21.02
C VAL A 51 -6.32 -13.96 -21.11
N ILE A 52 -5.96 -15.23 -21.30
CA ILE A 52 -6.90 -16.36 -21.38
C ILE A 52 -7.72 -16.50 -20.10
N SER A 53 -7.07 -16.33 -18.94
CA SER A 53 -7.75 -16.41 -17.64
C SER A 53 -8.85 -15.37 -17.51
N GLY A 54 -8.60 -14.15 -17.95
CA GLY A 54 -9.59 -13.07 -17.97
C GLY A 54 -10.72 -13.32 -18.98
N THR A 55 -10.38 -13.82 -20.18
CA THR A 55 -11.36 -14.09 -21.25
C THR A 55 -12.37 -15.16 -20.85
N TYR A 56 -11.91 -16.23 -20.23
CA TYR A 56 -12.75 -17.37 -19.90
C TYR A 56 -13.18 -17.43 -18.43
N ASN A 57 -12.86 -16.41 -17.66
CA ASN A 57 -13.11 -16.34 -16.21
C ASN A 57 -12.63 -17.62 -15.48
N LYS A 58 -11.51 -18.15 -15.92
CA LYS A 58 -10.89 -19.39 -15.42
C LYS A 58 -9.41 -19.13 -15.18
N ILE A 59 -8.90 -19.56 -14.02
CA ILE A 59 -7.48 -19.41 -13.72
C ILE A 59 -6.70 -20.44 -14.55
N ILE A 60 -5.77 -19.92 -15.37
CA ILE A 60 -4.86 -20.72 -16.22
C ILE A 60 -3.47 -20.66 -15.57
N ASN A 61 -2.92 -21.80 -15.24
CA ASN A 61 -1.59 -21.91 -14.62
C ASN A 61 -0.60 -22.55 -15.62
N VAL A 62 0.42 -21.80 -16.02
CA VAL A 62 1.46 -22.28 -16.96
C VAL A 62 2.29 -23.45 -16.41
N GLU A 63 2.33 -23.67 -15.11
CA GLU A 63 2.99 -24.82 -14.48
C GLU A 63 2.14 -26.08 -14.60
N ASN A 64 0.85 -25.97 -14.90
CA ASN A 64 -0.02 -27.10 -15.17
C ASN A 64 0.06 -27.49 -16.64
N LYS A 65 0.43 -28.74 -16.94
CA LYS A 65 0.61 -29.23 -18.31
C LYS A 65 -0.62 -29.03 -19.21
N ARG A 66 -1.84 -29.25 -18.70
CA ARG A 66 -3.07 -29.08 -19.49
C ARG A 66 -3.32 -27.60 -19.81
N ASP A 67 -3.14 -26.73 -18.83
CA ASP A 67 -3.33 -25.29 -19.00
C ASP A 67 -2.25 -24.70 -19.90
N PHE A 68 -1.00 -25.17 -19.78
CA PHE A 68 0.10 -24.75 -20.67
C PHE A 68 -0.17 -25.12 -22.13
N ILE A 69 -0.72 -26.33 -22.40
CA ILE A 69 -1.13 -26.74 -23.75
C ILE A 69 -2.24 -25.80 -24.29
N ALA A 70 -3.18 -25.37 -23.43
CA ALA A 70 -4.21 -24.41 -23.83
C ALA A 70 -3.61 -23.04 -24.18
N VAL A 71 -2.62 -22.57 -23.41
CA VAL A 71 -1.86 -21.36 -23.71
C VAL A 71 -1.14 -21.46 -25.04
N LEU A 72 -0.42 -22.56 -25.29
CA LEU A 72 0.28 -22.79 -26.56
C LEU A 72 -0.67 -22.80 -27.75
N LYS A 73 -1.83 -23.49 -27.65
CA LYS A 73 -2.85 -23.50 -28.69
C LYS A 73 -3.40 -22.11 -28.96
N HIS A 74 -3.67 -21.33 -27.93
CA HIS A 74 -4.15 -19.95 -28.06
C HIS A 74 -3.14 -19.09 -28.79
N ILE A 75 -1.86 -19.11 -28.39
CA ILE A 75 -0.78 -18.38 -29.06
C ILE A 75 -0.68 -18.80 -30.53
N ALA A 76 -0.66 -20.11 -30.81
CA ALA A 76 -0.54 -20.62 -32.16
C ALA A 76 -1.71 -20.21 -33.06
N LEU A 77 -2.94 -20.17 -32.53
CA LEU A 77 -4.12 -19.74 -33.29
C LEU A 77 -4.17 -18.23 -33.48
N THR A 78 -3.86 -17.47 -32.43
CA THR A 78 -3.94 -16.00 -32.47
C THR A 78 -2.87 -15.38 -33.33
N PHE A 79 -1.67 -15.97 -33.36
CA PHE A 79 -0.51 -15.46 -34.08
C PHE A 79 -0.05 -16.37 -35.22
N SER A 80 -0.95 -17.20 -35.74
CA SER A 80 -0.65 -18.17 -36.82
C SER A 80 0.03 -17.50 -38.02
N ASP A 81 -0.48 -16.35 -38.45
CA ASP A 81 0.03 -15.62 -39.62
C ASP A 81 1.46 -15.10 -39.41
N ILE A 82 1.80 -14.69 -38.18
CA ILE A 82 3.15 -14.28 -37.80
C ILE A 82 4.07 -15.48 -37.69
N ILE A 83 3.61 -16.57 -37.06
CA ILE A 83 4.41 -17.80 -36.82
C ILE A 83 4.74 -18.50 -38.15
N TYR A 84 3.78 -18.53 -39.10
CA TYR A 84 3.93 -19.19 -40.41
C TYR A 84 4.37 -18.24 -41.52
N GLY A 85 4.58 -16.94 -41.21
CA GLY A 85 5.06 -15.95 -42.17
C GLY A 85 4.08 -15.63 -43.32
N THR A 86 2.78 -15.86 -43.13
CA THR A 86 1.78 -15.79 -44.21
C THR A 86 1.14 -14.43 -44.41
N ALA A 87 1.22 -13.50 -43.48
CA ALA A 87 0.91 -12.07 -43.70
C ALA A 87 1.28 -11.24 -42.46
N VAL A 88 1.85 -10.05 -42.72
CA VAL A 88 1.91 -8.98 -41.71
C VAL A 88 0.68 -8.09 -41.98
N ASP A 89 -0.40 -8.27 -41.23
CA ASP A 89 -1.51 -7.34 -41.25
C ASP A 89 -1.08 -6.05 -40.52
N PRO A 90 -0.97 -4.89 -41.22
CA PRO A 90 -0.65 -3.62 -40.57
C PRO A 90 -1.73 -3.17 -39.54
N ASN A 91 -2.90 -3.78 -39.55
CA ASN A 91 -3.99 -3.51 -38.63
C ASN A 91 -4.01 -4.45 -37.40
N LEU A 92 -3.03 -5.36 -37.24
CA LEU A 92 -2.96 -6.25 -36.08
C LEU A 92 -3.00 -5.46 -34.75
N ALA A 93 -2.41 -4.28 -34.72
CA ALA A 93 -2.51 -3.35 -33.60
C ALA A 93 -3.96 -2.85 -33.37
N GLY A 94 -4.77 -2.70 -34.44
CA GLY A 94 -6.17 -2.33 -34.36
C GLY A 94 -7.04 -3.43 -33.76
N HIS A 95 -6.87 -4.67 -34.21
CA HIS A 95 -7.61 -5.83 -33.69
C HIS A 95 -7.25 -6.17 -32.24
N LEU A 96 -6.00 -5.95 -31.83
CA LEU A 96 -5.60 -6.04 -30.42
C LEU A 96 -6.20 -4.91 -29.57
N ALA A 97 -6.46 -3.74 -30.17
CA ALA A 97 -7.09 -2.63 -29.48
C ALA A 97 -8.62 -2.81 -29.29
N GLU A 98 -9.30 -3.45 -30.21
CA GLU A 98 -10.74 -3.78 -30.10
C GLU A 98 -10.98 -4.94 -29.11
N GLY A 99 -10.03 -5.87 -28.98
CA GLY A 99 -10.01 -6.92 -27.99
C GLY A 99 -9.59 -6.46 -26.59
N ARG A 100 -9.80 -5.20 -26.22
CA ARG A 100 -9.58 -4.69 -24.85
C ARG A 100 -10.55 -5.34 -23.89
N ILE A 101 -10.30 -6.62 -23.65
CA ILE A 101 -10.93 -7.36 -22.59
C ILE A 101 -10.55 -6.62 -21.30
N ARG A 102 -11.54 -6.08 -20.60
CA ARG A 102 -11.38 -5.66 -19.22
C ARG A 102 -11.03 -6.92 -18.43
N ILE A 103 -9.78 -7.27 -18.41
CA ILE A 103 -9.28 -8.32 -17.55
C ILE A 103 -9.40 -7.77 -16.13
N GLN A 104 -10.53 -8.03 -15.48
CA GLN A 104 -10.60 -7.90 -14.04
C GLN A 104 -9.52 -8.85 -13.51
N LYS A 105 -8.42 -8.27 -13.04
CA LYS A 105 -7.40 -9.04 -12.33
C LYS A 105 -8.12 -9.80 -11.24
N SER A 106 -8.15 -11.12 -11.33
CA SER A 106 -8.50 -11.92 -10.16
C SER A 106 -7.40 -11.63 -9.13
N LYS A 107 -7.79 -10.89 -8.09
CA LYS A 107 -6.93 -10.52 -6.99
C LYS A 107 -6.29 -11.79 -6.43
N PRO A 108 -4.97 -11.89 -6.25
CA PRO A 108 -4.36 -13.08 -5.69
C PRO A 108 -4.93 -13.31 -4.29
N ILE A 109 -5.32 -14.54 -4.01
CA ILE A 109 -5.78 -14.94 -2.70
C ILE A 109 -4.53 -15.28 -1.89
N ILE A 110 -4.27 -14.48 -0.86
CA ILE A 110 -3.20 -14.75 0.11
C ILE A 110 -3.84 -15.42 1.31
N GLU A 111 -3.29 -16.55 1.72
CA GLU A 111 -3.68 -17.29 2.92
C GLU A 111 -2.42 -17.53 3.76
N PHE A 112 -2.57 -17.59 5.07
CA PHE A 112 -1.46 -17.89 5.95
C PHE A 112 -1.89 -18.77 7.12
N VAL A 113 -0.92 -19.47 7.70
CA VAL A 113 -1.02 -20.15 8.97
C VAL A 113 -0.24 -19.32 9.99
N ASN A 114 -0.88 -18.94 11.07
CA ASN A 114 -0.22 -18.22 12.14
C ASN A 114 0.57 -19.20 13.03
N ARG A 115 1.62 -18.69 13.65
CA ARG A 115 2.35 -19.35 14.74
C ARG A 115 2.21 -18.55 16.04
N GLU A 116 2.58 -19.16 17.13
CA GLU A 116 2.74 -18.47 18.38
C GLU A 116 3.85 -17.42 18.32
N TRP A 117 3.66 -16.34 19.07
CA TRP A 117 4.64 -15.28 19.21
C TRP A 117 5.84 -15.77 20.01
N ASN A 118 7.03 -15.57 19.51
CA ASN A 118 8.28 -15.91 20.21
C ASN A 118 8.95 -14.67 20.80
N THR A 119 10.07 -14.88 21.50
CA THR A 119 10.83 -13.83 22.20
C THR A 119 11.38 -12.77 21.22
N ASP A 120 11.80 -13.19 20.04
CA ASP A 120 12.35 -12.26 19.02
C ASP A 120 11.25 -11.33 18.48
N ASP A 121 10.05 -11.86 18.24
CA ASP A 121 8.89 -11.06 17.84
C ASP A 121 8.52 -10.04 18.94
N ILE A 122 8.45 -10.51 20.20
CA ILE A 122 8.13 -9.67 21.35
C ILE A 122 9.14 -8.53 21.47
N THR A 123 10.42 -8.85 21.30
CA THR A 123 11.50 -7.87 21.33
C THR A 123 11.39 -6.89 20.17
N TYR A 124 11.17 -7.39 18.95
CA TYR A 124 11.05 -6.56 17.75
C TYR A 124 9.93 -5.51 17.86
N TRP A 125 8.73 -5.95 18.21
CA TRP A 125 7.59 -5.06 18.36
C TRP A 125 7.64 -4.22 19.63
N GLY A 126 8.17 -4.78 20.73
CA GLY A 126 8.38 -4.10 22.00
C GLY A 126 9.32 -2.91 21.89
N ASN A 127 10.34 -2.97 21.03
CA ASN A 127 11.26 -1.85 20.77
C ASN A 127 10.54 -0.59 20.27
N ILE A 128 9.45 -0.75 19.55
CA ILE A 128 8.62 0.38 19.08
C ILE A 128 7.39 0.63 19.95
N GLY A 129 7.37 0.03 21.15
CA GLY A 129 6.34 0.25 22.15
C GLY A 129 5.03 -0.50 21.93
N VAL A 130 5.04 -1.56 21.13
CA VAL A 130 3.86 -2.35 20.76
C VAL A 130 3.95 -3.73 21.42
N ASP A 131 2.93 -4.12 22.19
CA ASP A 131 2.80 -5.44 22.77
C ASP A 131 1.91 -6.37 21.92
N ILE A 132 1.93 -7.66 22.23
CA ILE A 132 1.18 -8.70 21.50
C ILE A 132 -0.32 -8.43 21.51
N ASN A 133 -0.88 -8.01 22.64
CA ASN A 133 -2.31 -7.74 22.72
C ASN A 133 -2.70 -6.61 21.76
N TRP A 134 -1.84 -5.58 21.64
CA TRP A 134 -2.04 -4.50 20.69
C TRP A 134 -1.94 -4.97 19.24
N LEU A 135 -0.98 -5.84 18.91
CA LEU A 135 -0.87 -6.46 17.59
C LEU A 135 -2.14 -7.24 17.24
N ASN A 136 -2.64 -8.05 18.16
CA ASN A 136 -3.87 -8.83 17.95
C ASN A 136 -5.09 -7.94 17.73
N THR A 137 -5.25 -6.82 18.46
CA THR A 137 -6.34 -5.85 18.24
C THR A 137 -6.23 -5.15 16.88
N HIS A 138 -5.05 -5.13 16.27
CA HIS A 138 -4.79 -4.59 14.94
C HIS A 138 -4.72 -5.66 13.85
N PHE A 139 -5.14 -6.89 14.17
CA PHE A 139 -5.16 -8.03 13.26
C PHE A 139 -3.80 -8.31 12.62
N ILE A 140 -2.73 -8.21 13.42
CA ILE A 140 -1.36 -8.53 13.03
C ILE A 140 -0.98 -9.87 13.68
N TYR A 141 -0.42 -10.77 12.87
CA TYR A 141 -0.11 -12.14 13.27
C TYR A 141 1.29 -12.53 12.85
N ALA A 142 1.97 -13.34 13.68
CA ALA A 142 3.20 -14.02 13.30
C ALA A 142 2.88 -15.20 12.37
N VAL A 143 3.61 -15.32 11.26
CA VAL A 143 3.32 -16.29 10.19
C VAL A 143 4.22 -17.49 10.28
N ASP A 144 3.63 -18.69 10.25
CA ASP A 144 4.33 -19.96 10.07
C ASP A 144 4.52 -20.29 8.59
N GLN A 145 3.44 -20.19 7.84
CA GLN A 145 3.42 -20.48 6.40
C GLN A 145 2.50 -19.51 5.68
N TYR A 146 2.80 -19.19 4.43
CA TYR A 146 1.81 -18.52 3.58
C TYR A 146 1.69 -19.17 2.21
N TYR A 147 0.54 -18.93 1.60
CA TYR A 147 0.14 -19.46 0.29
C TYR A 147 -0.35 -18.32 -0.60
N ILE A 148 -0.13 -18.49 -1.90
CA ILE A 148 -0.73 -17.61 -2.92
C ILE A 148 -1.56 -18.51 -3.84
N ASN A 149 -2.88 -18.27 -3.88
CA ASN A 149 -3.84 -19.07 -4.64
C ASN A 149 -3.75 -20.57 -4.27
N ARG A 150 -3.87 -20.89 -2.99
CA ARG A 150 -3.67 -22.23 -2.42
C ARG A 150 -4.45 -23.33 -3.12
N ARG A 151 -5.66 -23.02 -3.61
CA ARG A 151 -6.48 -24.00 -4.35
C ARG A 151 -5.80 -24.51 -5.64
N ILE A 152 -4.92 -23.69 -6.22
CA ILE A 152 -4.19 -23.97 -7.47
C ILE A 152 -2.76 -24.39 -7.15
N ASN A 153 -2.14 -23.69 -6.22
CA ASN A 153 -0.79 -23.92 -5.74
C ASN A 153 -0.83 -24.36 -4.27
N PRO A 154 -1.03 -25.65 -3.97
CA PRO A 154 -1.23 -26.12 -2.60
C PRO A 154 0.03 -26.07 -1.74
N GLN A 155 1.19 -25.91 -2.35
CA GLN A 155 2.45 -25.81 -1.64
C GLN A 155 2.64 -24.39 -1.06
N PRO A 156 3.10 -24.28 0.20
CA PRO A 156 3.45 -23.00 0.78
C PRO A 156 4.53 -22.31 -0.04
N LYS A 157 4.45 -20.99 -0.11
CA LYS A 157 5.50 -20.14 -0.69
C LYS A 157 6.57 -19.72 0.34
N TYR A 158 6.32 -20.02 1.59
CA TYR A 158 7.16 -19.68 2.72
C TYR A 158 6.90 -20.62 3.88
N TYR A 159 7.96 -20.97 4.59
CA TYR A 159 7.95 -21.57 5.91
C TYR A 159 8.70 -20.64 6.86
N TYR A 160 8.27 -20.59 8.12
CA TYR A 160 8.92 -19.77 9.13
C TYR A 160 10.42 -20.08 9.23
N ASP A 161 11.18 -19.01 9.22
CA ASP A 161 12.61 -18.99 9.48
C ASP A 161 12.89 -17.84 10.44
N SER A 162 13.70 -18.10 11.49
CA SER A 162 14.11 -17.08 12.48
C SER A 162 14.92 -15.95 11.82
N ASP A 163 15.63 -16.23 10.74
CA ASP A 163 16.43 -15.25 10.00
C ASP A 163 15.60 -14.46 8.99
N ASP A 164 14.44 -14.98 8.59
CA ASP A 164 13.50 -14.29 7.69
C ASP A 164 12.06 -14.30 8.24
N PRO A 165 11.78 -13.72 9.42
CA PRO A 165 10.46 -13.72 10.01
C PRO A 165 9.45 -12.97 9.15
N CYS A 166 8.20 -13.47 9.15
CA CYS A 166 7.09 -12.89 8.42
C CYS A 166 5.94 -12.53 9.36
N TYR A 167 5.33 -11.35 9.14
CA TYR A 167 4.10 -10.92 9.81
C TYR A 167 2.99 -10.69 8.79
N ALA A 168 1.77 -11.13 9.10
CA ALA A 168 0.59 -10.90 8.28
C ALA A 168 -0.26 -9.78 8.89
N TYR A 169 -0.59 -8.77 8.10
CA TYR A 169 -1.55 -7.72 8.41
C TYR A 169 -2.86 -8.06 7.71
N VAL A 170 -3.91 -8.34 8.45
CA VAL A 170 -5.25 -8.57 7.91
C VAL A 170 -5.98 -7.23 7.85
N LEU A 171 -6.14 -6.71 6.63
CA LEU A 171 -6.62 -5.37 6.35
C LEU A 171 -8.13 -5.33 6.01
N GLY A 172 -8.84 -6.40 6.36
CA GLY A 172 -10.28 -6.55 6.12
C GLY A 172 -10.62 -7.50 4.98
N ARG A 173 -11.81 -7.30 4.38
CA ARG A 173 -12.31 -8.12 3.27
C ARG A 173 -12.76 -7.24 2.12
N ASP A 174 -12.64 -7.75 0.91
CA ASP A 174 -13.24 -7.10 -0.27
C ASP A 174 -14.73 -7.48 -0.42
N SER A 175 -15.37 -6.93 -1.46
CA SER A 175 -16.78 -7.19 -1.78
C SER A 175 -17.12 -8.67 -2.05
N ASN A 176 -16.12 -9.49 -2.38
CA ASN A 176 -16.24 -10.92 -2.61
C ASN A 176 -15.97 -11.75 -1.35
N GLY A 177 -15.74 -11.10 -0.20
CA GLY A 177 -15.40 -11.75 1.06
C GLY A 177 -13.95 -12.23 1.16
N ILE A 178 -13.10 -11.93 0.18
CA ILE A 178 -11.67 -12.31 0.18
C ILE A 178 -10.92 -11.38 1.13
N HIS A 179 -10.12 -11.98 2.01
CA HIS A 179 -9.28 -11.19 2.92
C HIS A 179 -8.24 -10.35 2.18
N ASN A 180 -8.17 -9.09 2.57
CA ASN A 180 -7.09 -8.18 2.23
C ASN A 180 -5.93 -8.45 3.17
N ILE A 181 -4.82 -8.94 2.65
CA ILE A 181 -3.67 -9.35 3.44
C ILE A 181 -2.42 -8.67 2.90
N LYS A 182 -1.58 -8.19 3.82
CA LYS A 182 -0.23 -7.73 3.54
C LYS A 182 0.75 -8.52 4.41
N LEU A 183 1.67 -9.20 3.77
CA LEU A 183 2.78 -9.90 4.42
C LEU A 183 3.98 -8.95 4.50
N TYR A 184 4.65 -8.95 5.63
CA TYR A 184 5.80 -8.09 5.92
C TYR A 184 6.98 -8.90 6.42
N PHE A 185 8.15 -8.67 5.82
CA PHE A 185 9.42 -9.31 6.14
C PHE A 185 10.42 -8.26 6.65
N PRO A 186 10.54 -8.08 7.97
CA PRO A 186 11.34 -6.99 8.55
C PRO A 186 12.84 -7.11 8.30
N LYS A 187 13.37 -8.33 8.22
CA LYS A 187 14.81 -8.58 8.09
C LYS A 187 15.32 -8.58 6.65
N ARG A 188 14.42 -8.58 5.65
CA ARG A 188 14.81 -8.54 4.24
C ARG A 188 15.39 -7.19 3.84
N ASP A 189 16.41 -7.21 2.99
CA ASP A 189 17.02 -6.03 2.42
C ASP A 189 16.07 -5.29 1.45
N LYS A 190 16.36 -4.01 1.16
CA LYS A 190 15.57 -3.22 0.20
C LYS A 190 15.57 -3.81 -1.23
N LYS A 191 16.54 -4.63 -1.56
CA LYS A 191 16.63 -5.33 -2.86
C LYS A 191 15.68 -6.52 -2.94
N ASP A 192 15.26 -7.04 -1.80
CA ASP A 192 14.38 -8.18 -1.69
C ASP A 192 12.93 -7.75 -1.52
N THR A 193 12.00 -8.67 -1.78
CA THR A 193 10.57 -8.42 -1.60
C THR A 193 10.23 -8.37 -0.12
N ARG A 194 10.17 -7.17 0.47
CA ARG A 194 9.81 -6.96 1.88
C ARG A 194 8.32 -7.01 2.15
N PHE A 195 7.50 -6.78 1.13
CA PHE A 195 6.04 -6.77 1.25
C PHE A 195 5.40 -7.56 0.12
N ILE A 196 4.43 -8.40 0.46
CA ILE A 196 3.54 -9.09 -0.48
C ILE A 196 2.13 -8.73 -0.08
N THR A 197 1.33 -8.19 -0.98
CA THR A 197 -0.04 -7.80 -0.66
C THR A 197 -0.99 -8.06 -1.83
N ASN A 198 -2.25 -8.31 -1.50
CA ASN A 198 -3.35 -8.38 -2.45
C ASN A 198 -4.29 -7.18 -2.35
N CYS A 199 -3.86 -6.09 -1.74
CA CYS A 199 -4.67 -4.93 -1.43
C CYS A 199 -3.92 -3.64 -1.78
N ASN A 200 -4.66 -2.64 -2.25
CA ASN A 200 -4.13 -1.32 -2.57
C ASN A 200 -5.15 -0.24 -2.16
N HIS A 201 -5.40 -0.13 -0.87
CA HIS A 201 -6.22 0.92 -0.27
C HIS A 201 -5.59 1.35 1.07
N LEU A 202 -6.07 2.42 1.66
CA LEU A 202 -5.65 2.87 2.99
C LEU A 202 -5.72 1.72 4.00
N GLU A 203 -4.69 1.61 4.83
CA GLU A 203 -4.60 0.61 5.90
C GLU A 203 -5.02 1.22 7.23
N GLY A 204 -5.67 0.43 8.09
CA GLY A 204 -6.18 0.89 9.39
C GLY A 204 -7.60 1.46 9.35
N ILE A 205 -8.31 1.34 8.24
CA ILE A 205 -9.69 1.80 8.07
C ILE A 205 -10.60 1.26 9.16
N TYR A 206 -10.50 -0.03 9.50
CA TYR A 206 -11.33 -0.67 10.53
C TYR A 206 -11.17 -0.05 11.92
N ASN A 207 -10.02 0.54 12.20
CA ASN A 207 -9.78 1.22 13.46
C ASN A 207 -10.50 2.57 13.55
N LEU A 208 -10.95 3.13 12.40
CA LEU A 208 -11.65 4.42 12.31
C LEU A 208 -13.18 4.30 12.11
N GLU A 209 -13.76 3.11 12.17
CA GLU A 209 -15.17 2.94 11.79
C GLU A 209 -16.16 3.48 12.82
N ARG A 210 -15.80 3.58 14.09
CA ARG A 210 -16.75 3.76 15.20
C ARG A 210 -16.80 5.15 15.80
N ASP A 211 -15.76 5.94 15.71
CA ASP A 211 -15.61 7.19 16.45
C ASP A 211 -15.47 8.42 15.54
N ASP A 212 -15.95 9.56 16.03
CA ASP A 212 -15.65 10.88 15.45
C ASP A 212 -14.33 11.41 16.03
N TYR A 213 -13.39 11.75 15.17
CA TYR A 213 -12.05 12.14 15.54
C TYR A 213 -11.85 13.65 15.56
N ASP A 214 -11.09 14.15 16.55
CA ASP A 214 -10.62 15.54 16.55
C ASP A 214 -9.54 15.74 15.48
N TYR A 215 -8.69 14.71 15.25
CA TYR A 215 -7.66 14.70 14.22
C TYR A 215 -7.50 13.30 13.63
N ILE A 216 -7.04 13.24 12.36
CA ILE A 216 -6.63 11.99 11.72
C ILE A 216 -5.20 12.15 11.22
N ILE A 217 -4.31 11.23 11.58
CA ILE A 217 -2.92 11.22 11.14
C ILE A 217 -2.70 10.12 10.11
N ILE A 218 -2.19 10.50 8.94
CA ILE A 218 -1.81 9.57 7.86
C ILE A 218 -0.30 9.32 7.97
N THR A 219 0.09 8.08 8.27
CA THR A 219 1.49 7.66 8.35
C THR A 219 1.94 6.92 7.08
N LYS A 220 3.24 6.64 6.99
CA LYS A 220 3.84 5.92 5.86
C LYS A 220 3.64 4.41 5.93
N SER A 221 3.69 3.82 7.11
CA SER A 221 3.74 2.37 7.28
C SER A 221 2.82 1.87 8.40
N THR A 222 2.42 0.59 8.31
CA THR A 222 1.67 -0.08 9.38
C THR A 222 2.44 -0.06 10.71
N LYS A 223 3.76 -0.19 10.67
CA LYS A 223 4.61 -0.16 11.86
C LYS A 223 4.49 1.18 12.59
N ASP A 224 4.57 2.29 11.85
CA ASP A 224 4.39 3.63 12.42
C ASP A 224 2.98 3.84 12.93
N ARG A 225 1.97 3.39 12.16
CA ARG A 225 0.56 3.46 12.54
C ARG A 225 0.31 2.80 13.89
N VAL A 226 0.70 1.53 14.07
CA VAL A 226 0.39 0.79 15.30
C VAL A 226 1.19 1.30 16.51
N SER A 227 2.42 1.80 16.26
CA SER A 227 3.26 2.41 17.31
C SER A 227 2.69 3.76 17.77
N LEU A 228 2.29 4.61 16.83
CA LEU A 228 1.66 5.91 17.13
C LEU A 228 0.30 5.72 17.80
N ASP A 229 -0.52 4.81 17.30
CA ASP A 229 -1.84 4.54 17.85
C ASP A 229 -1.76 4.00 19.29
N LYS A 230 -0.81 3.09 19.59
CA LYS A 230 -0.52 2.65 20.96
C LYS A 230 -0.09 3.81 21.86
N GLN A 231 0.76 4.70 21.36
CA GLN A 231 1.20 5.87 22.12
C GLN A 231 0.03 6.82 22.44
N LEU A 232 -0.85 7.08 21.47
CA LEU A 232 -2.06 7.88 21.67
C LEU A 232 -3.02 7.27 22.68
N TRP A 233 -3.22 5.95 22.60
CA TRP A 233 -4.02 5.21 23.57
C TRP A 233 -3.44 5.35 24.99
N MET A 234 -2.12 5.19 25.16
CA MET A 234 -1.45 5.40 26.45
C MET A 234 -1.64 6.82 26.97
N MET A 235 -1.53 7.84 26.14
CA MET A 235 -1.75 9.24 26.52
C MET A 235 -3.18 9.48 26.99
N ARG A 236 -4.16 8.86 26.34
CA ARG A 236 -5.58 9.03 26.66
C ARG A 236 -6.01 8.29 27.92
N PHE A 237 -5.52 7.07 28.14
CA PHE A 237 -6.05 6.18 29.16
C PHE A 237 -5.11 5.91 30.35
N LEU A 238 -3.79 5.95 30.16
CA LEU A 238 -2.86 5.61 31.24
C LEU A 238 -2.28 6.83 31.96
N TYR A 239 -2.15 7.98 31.31
CA TYR A 239 -1.58 9.17 31.92
C TYR A 239 -2.63 10.11 32.54
N GLY A 240 -3.65 9.55 33.19
CA GLY A 240 -4.65 10.31 33.96
C GLY A 240 -5.67 11.06 33.10
N GLY A 241 -5.87 10.68 31.83
CA GLY A 241 -6.92 11.25 30.98
C GLY A 241 -6.75 12.74 30.64
N THR A 242 -5.53 13.27 30.80
CA THR A 242 -5.25 14.71 30.56
C THR A 242 -5.12 15.06 29.07
N PHE A 243 -5.02 14.08 28.21
CA PHE A 243 -4.96 14.28 26.75
C PHE A 243 -6.37 14.25 26.17
N PRO A 244 -6.91 15.43 25.77
CA PRO A 244 -8.34 15.56 25.51
C PRO A 244 -8.77 15.17 24.08
N TYR A 245 -7.80 14.81 23.20
CA TYR A 245 -8.08 14.59 21.80
C TYR A 245 -8.28 13.13 21.46
N ASN A 246 -9.32 12.87 20.64
CA ASN A 246 -9.51 11.61 19.96
C ASN A 246 -8.81 11.68 18.60
N ILE A 247 -7.71 10.94 18.42
CA ILE A 247 -6.88 10.98 17.21
C ILE A 247 -6.90 9.61 16.54
N GLY A 248 -7.37 9.57 15.30
CA GLY A 248 -7.30 8.38 14.46
C GLY A 248 -5.96 8.28 13.72
N VAL A 249 -5.49 7.06 13.50
CA VAL A 249 -4.25 6.82 12.74
C VAL A 249 -4.48 5.81 11.65
N ILE A 250 -4.11 6.18 10.44
CA ILE A 250 -4.11 5.30 9.25
C ILE A 250 -2.76 5.35 8.57
N ASN A 251 -2.53 4.47 7.61
CA ASN A 251 -1.33 4.56 6.78
C ASN A 251 -1.63 4.31 5.30
N ILE A 252 -0.75 4.84 4.44
CA ILE A 252 -0.77 4.53 3.02
C ILE A 252 -0.19 3.13 2.78
N PRO A 253 -0.71 2.37 1.77
CA PRO A 253 -0.28 0.99 1.53
C PRO A 253 1.11 0.87 0.90
N ALA A 254 1.54 1.88 0.12
CA ALA A 254 2.79 1.85 -0.65
C ALA A 254 3.28 3.26 -0.98
N GLU A 255 4.56 3.37 -1.36
CA GLU A 255 5.24 4.65 -1.69
C GLU A 255 4.60 5.44 -2.85
N ASN A 256 4.05 4.75 -3.83
CA ASN A 256 3.43 5.38 -5.00
C ASN A 256 1.90 5.48 -4.89
N TYR A 257 1.37 5.28 -3.70
CA TYR A 257 -0.05 5.37 -3.47
C TYR A 257 -0.57 6.80 -3.66
N ARG A 258 -1.72 6.92 -4.30
CA ARG A 258 -2.42 8.18 -4.45
C ARG A 258 -3.75 8.09 -3.71
N LEU A 259 -3.89 8.90 -2.69
CA LEU A 259 -5.17 9.04 -1.97
C LEU A 259 -6.26 9.44 -2.99
N SER A 260 -7.29 8.63 -3.09
CA SER A 260 -8.43 8.94 -3.94
C SER A 260 -9.33 10.01 -3.31
N THR A 261 -10.11 10.69 -4.14
CA THR A 261 -11.10 11.67 -3.66
C THR A 261 -12.14 11.02 -2.74
N ALA A 262 -12.54 9.79 -3.03
CA ALA A 262 -13.49 9.04 -2.19
C ALA A 262 -12.91 8.74 -0.80
N GLU A 263 -11.66 8.27 -0.73
CA GLU A 263 -10.98 8.02 0.54
C GLU A 263 -10.76 9.31 1.34
N TYR A 264 -10.40 10.42 0.67
CA TYR A 264 -10.28 11.70 1.33
C TYR A 264 -11.59 12.16 1.96
N TYR A 265 -12.70 12.10 1.23
CA TYR A 265 -14.00 12.48 1.77
C TYR A 265 -14.46 11.52 2.87
N TRP A 266 -14.16 10.23 2.75
CA TRP A 266 -14.41 9.28 3.82
C TRP A 266 -13.66 9.62 5.10
N LEU A 267 -12.38 10.00 5.02
CA LEU A 267 -11.60 10.50 6.17
C LEU A 267 -12.18 11.80 6.72
N TYR A 268 -12.54 12.71 5.84
CA TYR A 268 -13.13 13.99 6.22
C TYR A 268 -14.44 13.81 7.00
N ASP A 269 -15.27 12.85 6.59
CA ASP A 269 -16.52 12.52 7.25
C ASP A 269 -16.33 11.90 8.64
N LYS A 270 -15.16 11.33 8.92
CA LYS A 270 -14.79 10.82 10.25
C LYS A 270 -14.38 11.91 11.23
N LEU A 271 -14.14 13.12 10.77
CA LEU A 271 -13.80 14.23 11.64
C LEU A 271 -15.01 14.77 12.38
N LYS A 272 -14.87 15.03 13.68
CA LYS A 272 -15.85 15.70 14.52
C LYS A 272 -16.14 17.11 14.03
N GLU A 273 -15.09 17.90 13.84
CA GLU A 273 -15.17 19.20 13.16
C GLU A 273 -14.76 19.01 11.70
N LYS A 274 -15.61 19.42 10.76
CA LYS A 274 -15.37 19.26 9.32
C LYS A 274 -14.33 20.30 8.82
N ASN A 275 -13.15 20.23 9.42
CA ASN A 275 -12.01 21.07 9.05
C ASN A 275 -10.94 20.21 8.32
N PRO A 276 -10.65 20.48 7.03
CA PRO A 276 -9.69 19.69 6.25
C PRO A 276 -8.28 19.68 6.83
N TYR A 277 -7.92 20.69 7.62
CA TYR A 277 -6.61 20.79 8.26
C TYR A 277 -6.47 19.89 9.50
N ASN A 278 -7.56 19.23 9.93
CA ASN A 278 -7.53 18.23 10.99
C ASN A 278 -7.13 16.84 10.48
N ILE A 279 -7.01 16.65 9.15
CA ILE A 279 -6.30 15.52 8.56
C ILE A 279 -4.84 15.94 8.34
N VAL A 280 -3.90 15.17 8.85
CA VAL A 280 -2.47 15.53 8.91
C VAL A 280 -1.63 14.38 8.35
N SER A 281 -0.58 14.68 7.60
CA SER A 281 0.38 13.67 7.17
C SER A 281 1.64 13.67 8.03
N LEU A 282 2.03 12.50 8.51
CA LEU A 282 3.30 12.22 9.20
C LEU A 282 4.05 11.16 8.40
N MET A 283 4.82 11.62 7.40
CA MET A 283 5.58 10.76 6.50
C MET A 283 7.03 10.62 6.95
N ASP A 284 7.73 9.67 6.32
CA ASP A 284 9.16 9.47 6.56
C ASP A 284 9.97 10.75 6.32
N ASN A 285 10.99 10.95 7.13
CA ASN A 285 11.88 12.12 7.02
C ASN A 285 12.97 11.91 5.96
N ASP A 286 12.54 11.49 4.76
CA ASP A 286 13.39 11.29 3.58
C ASP A 286 12.77 11.95 2.33
N LYS A 287 13.49 11.88 1.21
CA LYS A 287 13.08 12.50 -0.06
C LYS A 287 11.71 12.01 -0.53
N THR A 288 11.43 10.72 -0.39
CA THR A 288 10.17 10.10 -0.82
C THR A 288 9.01 10.55 0.07
N GLY A 289 9.17 10.48 1.40
CA GLY A 289 8.15 10.92 2.35
C GLY A 289 7.84 12.40 2.23
N PHE A 290 8.86 13.25 1.99
CA PHE A 290 8.64 14.66 1.71
C PHE A 290 7.84 14.90 0.42
N SER A 291 8.14 14.16 -0.65
CA SER A 291 7.39 14.24 -1.91
C SER A 291 5.92 13.83 -1.74
N GLU A 292 5.66 12.78 -0.98
CA GLU A 292 4.30 12.31 -0.67
C GLU A 292 3.52 13.33 0.16
N ALA A 293 4.13 13.89 1.20
CA ALA A 293 3.53 14.96 2.00
C ALA A 293 3.20 16.20 1.16
N CYS A 294 4.08 16.58 0.23
CA CYS A 294 3.83 17.68 -0.72
C CYS A 294 2.64 17.38 -1.65
N ASN A 295 2.50 16.13 -2.12
CA ASN A 295 1.38 15.72 -2.98
C ASN A 295 0.04 15.80 -2.22
N LEU A 296 -0.02 15.26 -1.00
CA LEU A 296 -1.20 15.34 -0.14
C LEU A 296 -1.60 16.80 0.17
N ARG A 297 -0.61 17.67 0.42
CA ARG A 297 -0.84 19.08 0.63
C ARG A 297 -1.37 19.80 -0.61
N LYS A 298 -0.82 19.49 -1.80
CA LYS A 298 -1.26 20.10 -3.06
C LYS A 298 -2.67 19.67 -3.43
N GLN A 299 -2.98 18.39 -3.27
CA GLN A 299 -4.24 17.81 -3.72
C GLN A 299 -5.40 18.09 -2.74
N TYR A 300 -5.17 17.95 -1.44
CA TYR A 300 -6.21 17.99 -0.41
C TYR A 300 -5.98 19.03 0.69
N ARG A 301 -4.92 19.85 0.59
CA ARG A 301 -4.52 20.82 1.61
C ARG A 301 -4.13 20.20 2.97
N ILE A 302 -3.86 18.89 2.99
CA ILE A 302 -3.44 18.15 4.18
C ILE A 302 -2.11 18.72 4.67
N PRO A 303 -2.02 19.27 5.90
CA PRO A 303 -0.77 19.76 6.44
C PRO A 303 0.22 18.61 6.68
N ALA A 304 1.49 18.88 6.44
CA ALA A 304 2.56 17.93 6.71
C ALA A 304 3.21 18.24 8.05
N VAL A 305 3.41 17.20 8.84
CA VAL A 305 4.23 17.20 10.05
C VAL A 305 5.45 16.33 9.79
N LEU A 306 6.60 16.79 10.21
CA LEU A 306 7.85 16.06 10.12
C LEU A 306 8.44 15.89 11.51
N ILE A 307 9.12 14.78 11.75
CA ILE A 307 9.91 14.60 12.96
C ILE A 307 11.07 15.61 12.91
N PRO A 308 11.28 16.44 13.94
CA PRO A 308 12.37 17.40 13.95
C PRO A 308 13.73 16.74 13.72
N LYS A 309 14.58 17.36 12.90
CA LYS A 309 15.88 16.80 12.49
C LYS A 309 16.84 16.52 13.65
N ASN A 310 16.70 17.25 14.75
CA ASN A 310 17.52 17.05 15.95
C ASN A 310 17.31 15.68 16.62
N TYR A 311 16.19 15.00 16.37
CA TYR A 311 15.99 13.61 16.81
C TYR A 311 16.82 12.60 16.01
N GLY A 312 17.21 12.95 14.78
CA GLY A 312 17.92 12.02 13.89
C GLY A 312 17.15 10.75 13.60
N CYS A 313 15.80 10.84 13.55
CA CYS A 313 14.89 9.73 13.29
C CYS A 313 14.21 9.93 11.95
N LYS A 314 14.03 8.81 11.26
CA LYS A 314 13.37 8.78 9.95
C LYS A 314 11.85 8.78 10.08
N ASP A 315 11.33 7.95 10.97
CA ASP A 315 9.90 7.69 11.14
C ASP A 315 9.51 7.65 12.63
N PHE A 316 8.20 7.53 12.91
CA PHE A 316 7.71 7.56 14.29
C PHE A 316 8.11 6.32 15.09
N SER A 317 8.18 5.16 14.47
CA SER A 317 8.60 3.93 15.13
C SER A 317 10.07 4.00 15.55
N GLU A 318 10.93 4.63 14.77
CA GLU A 318 12.32 4.90 15.13
C GLU A 318 12.43 5.92 16.27
N LEU A 319 11.61 6.99 16.26
CA LEU A 319 11.51 7.93 17.37
C LEU A 319 11.12 7.23 18.66
N ARG A 320 10.14 6.32 18.59
CA ARG A 320 9.66 5.56 19.74
C ARG A 320 10.72 4.60 20.28
N ALA A 321 11.43 3.91 19.38
CA ALA A 321 12.51 3.00 19.76
C ALA A 321 13.68 3.72 20.42
N LYS A 322 14.06 4.88 19.91
CA LYS A 322 15.26 5.60 20.36
C LYS A 322 15.04 6.43 21.62
N TYR A 323 13.88 7.06 21.76
CA TYR A 323 13.63 8.05 22.81
C TYR A 323 12.50 7.66 23.78
N GLY A 324 11.79 6.58 23.50
CA GLY A 324 10.76 6.07 24.38
C GLY A 324 9.46 6.89 24.40
N SER A 325 8.56 6.52 25.32
CA SER A 325 7.20 7.07 25.38
C SER A 325 7.14 8.55 25.72
N LYS A 326 8.02 9.03 26.60
CA LYS A 326 8.01 10.44 27.09
C LYS A 326 8.26 11.44 25.96
N GLU A 327 9.27 11.19 25.13
CA GLU A 327 9.57 12.09 24.01
C GLU A 327 8.53 11.98 22.89
N CYS A 328 7.96 10.78 22.66
CA CYS A 328 6.83 10.62 21.74
C CYS A 328 5.61 11.43 22.21
N THR A 329 5.29 11.40 23.51
CA THR A 329 4.22 12.24 24.08
C THR A 329 4.47 13.73 23.81
N LYS A 330 5.68 14.21 24.07
CA LYS A 330 6.07 15.59 23.80
C LYS A 330 5.92 15.96 22.33
N PHE A 331 6.43 15.11 21.43
CA PHE A 331 6.32 15.30 19.98
C PHE A 331 4.85 15.41 19.54
N ILE A 332 3.97 14.52 20.02
CA ILE A 332 2.54 14.55 19.70
C ILE A 332 1.87 15.84 20.18
N VAL A 333 2.14 16.25 21.43
CA VAL A 333 1.61 17.52 21.99
C VAL A 333 2.06 18.72 21.18
N GLU A 334 3.33 18.79 20.81
CA GLU A 334 3.87 19.86 19.97
C GLU A 334 3.27 19.84 18.56
N THR A 335 3.05 18.64 18.00
CA THR A 335 2.36 18.47 16.72
C THR A 335 0.96 19.07 16.75
N ILE A 336 0.15 18.76 17.77
CA ILE A 336 -1.21 19.31 17.90
C ILE A 336 -1.18 20.83 18.08
N LYS A 337 -0.25 21.36 18.85
CA LYS A 337 -0.06 22.82 18.99
C LYS A 337 0.29 23.46 17.65
N TYR A 338 1.17 22.84 16.88
CA TYR A 338 1.54 23.32 15.54
C TYR A 338 0.34 23.35 14.61
N ILE A 339 -0.47 22.27 14.55
CA ILE A 339 -1.66 22.20 13.72
C ILE A 339 -2.64 23.33 14.08
N LYS A 340 -2.93 23.52 15.37
CA LYS A 340 -3.83 24.59 15.84
C LYS A 340 -3.35 25.98 15.42
N ASN A 341 -2.06 26.25 15.55
CA ASN A 341 -1.50 27.52 15.14
C ASN A 341 -1.52 27.71 13.62
N TYR A 342 -1.31 26.61 12.87
CA TYR A 342 -1.41 26.61 11.42
C TYR A 342 -2.83 26.94 10.96
N VAL A 343 -3.86 26.30 11.53
CA VAL A 343 -5.28 26.55 11.24
C VAL A 343 -5.62 28.02 11.50
N LYS A 344 -5.34 28.54 12.69
CA LYS A 344 -5.58 29.96 13.05
C LYS A 344 -4.93 30.92 12.06
N ARG A 345 -3.71 30.63 11.62
CA ARG A 345 -3.01 31.47 10.63
C ARG A 345 -3.72 31.46 9.27
N ILE A 346 -4.19 30.30 8.81
CA ILE A 346 -4.91 30.22 7.55
C ILE A 346 -6.24 30.95 7.61
N GLU A 347 -7.00 30.80 8.70
CA GLU A 347 -8.25 31.51 8.94
C GLU A 347 -8.04 33.03 8.92
N SER A 348 -7.05 33.54 9.64
CA SER A 348 -6.73 34.98 9.66
C SER A 348 -6.35 35.56 8.28
N ILE A 349 -5.71 34.75 7.42
CA ILE A 349 -5.39 35.15 6.04
C ILE A 349 -6.67 35.18 5.17
N ARG A 350 -7.57 34.26 5.39
CA ARG A 350 -8.84 34.19 4.66
C ARG A 350 -9.73 35.37 5.01
N ASP A 351 -9.91 35.67 6.31
CA ASP A 351 -10.70 36.80 6.79
C ASP A 351 -10.17 38.15 6.25
N LYS A 352 -8.85 38.31 6.20
CA LYS A 352 -8.23 39.52 5.61
C LYS A 352 -8.50 39.66 4.11
N LYS A 353 -8.57 38.56 3.37
CA LYS A 353 -8.89 38.60 1.95
C LYS A 353 -10.38 38.90 1.70
N GLU A 354 -11.28 38.31 2.49
CA GLU A 354 -12.70 38.56 2.40
C GLU A 354 -13.05 40.03 2.76
N ASN A 355 -12.41 40.58 3.78
CA ASN A 355 -12.57 42.00 4.15
C ASN A 355 -11.98 42.99 3.13
N ASN A 356 -10.92 42.58 2.38
CA ASN A 356 -10.33 43.40 1.33
C ASN A 356 -11.01 43.22 -0.04
N SER A 357 -11.90 42.27 -0.19
CA SER A 357 -12.65 41.97 -1.42
C SER A 357 -14.11 42.44 -1.38
N SER A 358 -14.55 43.12 -0.32
CA SER A 358 -15.83 43.79 -0.27
C SER A 358 -15.73 45.10 -1.06
N PRO A 359 -16.30 45.21 -2.26
CA PRO A 359 -16.44 46.48 -2.92
C PRO A 359 -17.60 47.26 -2.29
N PHE A 360 -17.44 48.52 -2.21
CA PHE A 360 -18.48 49.51 -1.92
C PHE A 360 -19.80 49.23 -2.63
#